data_2b123cc1e0185b7fe6ec4e593638865a
#
_entry.id   2b123cc1e0185b7fe6ec4e593638865a
#
_cell.length_a   1.000
_cell.length_b   1.000
_cell.length_c   1.000
_cell.angle_alpha   90.00
_cell.angle_beta   90.00
_cell.angle_gamma   90.00
#
_symmetry.space_group_name_H-M   'P 1'
#
loop_
_entity.id
_entity.type
_entity.pdbx_description
1 polymer ?
#
loop_
_entity_poly.entity_id
_entity_poly.type
_entity_poly.pdbx_seq_one_letter_code
_entity_poly.pdbx_strand_id
1 'polypeptide(L)' 'MTYQITKEIRILHEQDDWDYVFTTDEYGTVSVISSEGLEAMTGKTTSIHIPKDCIQHFIDALEQLK' A
#
# COMPACT_ATOMS: atom_id res chain seq x y z
N MET A 1 -11.89 -10.90 -24.27
CA MET A 1 -10.99 -11.12 -23.13
C MET A 1 -10.58 -9.79 -22.55
N THR A 2 -10.76 -9.63 -21.25
CA THR A 2 -10.43 -8.39 -20.58
C THR A 2 -9.11 -8.55 -19.85
N TYR A 3 -8.25 -7.57 -19.98
CA TYR A 3 -6.98 -7.56 -19.29
C TYR A 3 -7.04 -6.56 -18.15
N GLN A 4 -6.58 -6.97 -16.98
CA GLN A 4 -6.40 -6.06 -15.87
C GLN A 4 -4.92 -5.75 -15.74
N ILE A 5 -4.60 -4.47 -15.76
CA ILE A 5 -3.23 -4.03 -15.54
C ILE A 5 -3.19 -3.43 -14.15
N THR A 6 -2.48 -4.09 -13.26
CA THR A 6 -2.29 -3.60 -11.90
C THR A 6 -0.89 -3.06 -11.74
N LYS A 7 -0.76 -2.01 -10.96
CA LYS A 7 0.53 -1.48 -10.57
C LYS A 7 0.84 -1.93 -9.15
N GLU A 8 2.07 -2.33 -8.94
CA GLU A 8 2.54 -2.68 -7.62
C GLU A 8 3.83 -1.91 -7.36
N ILE A 9 3.87 -1.22 -6.23
CA ILE A 9 5.04 -0.49 -5.77
C ILE A 9 5.38 -1.02 -4.39
N ARG A 10 6.63 -1.41 -4.20
CA ARG A 10 7.09 -1.93 -2.91
C ARG A 10 8.14 -1.01 -2.34
N ILE A 11 7.97 -0.67 -1.07
CA ILE A 11 8.96 0.08 -0.32
C ILE A 11 9.44 -0.82 0.81
N LEU A 12 10.73 -1.09 0.83
CA LEU A 12 11.34 -1.92 1.86
C LEU A 12 12.24 -1.08 2.74
N HIS A 13 11.98 -1.11 4.03
CA HIS A 13 12.83 -0.44 5.01
C HIS A 13 13.78 -1.47 5.61
N GLU A 14 15.03 -1.42 5.19
CA GLU A 14 15.98 -2.48 5.48
C GLU A 14 16.32 -2.61 6.96
N GLN A 15 16.36 -1.50 7.69
CA GLN A 15 16.77 -1.53 9.09
C GLN A 15 15.76 -2.23 10.00
N ASP A 16 14.48 -2.06 9.69
CA ASP A 16 13.41 -2.57 10.54
C ASP A 16 12.66 -3.73 9.92
N ASP A 17 13.10 -4.17 8.73
CA ASP A 17 12.43 -5.21 7.96
C ASP A 17 10.96 -4.91 7.68
N TRP A 18 10.62 -3.63 7.57
CA TRP A 18 9.27 -3.24 7.19
C TRP A 18 9.13 -3.29 5.68
N ASP A 19 8.01 -3.81 5.25
CA ASP A 19 7.68 -3.91 3.84
C ASP A 19 6.32 -3.27 3.61
N TYR A 20 6.25 -2.33 2.69
CA TYR A 20 5.01 -1.66 2.32
C TYR A 20 4.74 -1.95 0.85
N VAL A 21 3.58 -2.54 0.58
CA VAL A 21 3.18 -2.87 -0.78
C VAL A 21 1.95 -2.06 -1.14
N PHE A 22 2.05 -1.31 -2.23
CA PHE A 22 0.96 -0.49 -2.76
C PHE A 22 0.49 -1.13 -4.05
N THR A 23 -0.77 -1.50 -4.10
CA THR A 23 -1.37 -2.09 -5.30
C THR A 23 -2.66 -1.37 -5.65
N THR A 24 -3.06 -1.48 -6.91
CA THR A 24 -4.34 -0.94 -7.34
C THR A 24 -5.20 -2.06 -7.91
N ASP A 25 -6.51 -1.94 -7.71
CA ASP A 25 -7.44 -2.87 -8.31
C ASP A 25 -8.05 -2.28 -9.59
N GLU A 26 -9.00 -2.98 -10.18
CA GLU A 26 -9.63 -2.57 -11.42
C GLU A 26 -10.47 -1.29 -11.27
N TYR A 27 -10.85 -0.93 -10.06
CA TYR A 27 -11.64 0.27 -9.78
C TYR A 27 -10.78 1.46 -9.41
N GLY A 28 -9.47 1.27 -9.35
CA GLY A 28 -8.56 2.33 -8.98
C GLY A 28 -8.37 2.49 -7.47
N THR A 29 -8.95 1.60 -6.67
CA THR A 29 -8.75 1.61 -5.23
C THR A 29 -7.33 1.16 -4.92
N VAL A 30 -6.63 1.94 -4.10
CA VAL A 30 -5.27 1.63 -3.70
C VAL A 30 -5.32 0.84 -2.40
N SER A 31 -4.64 -0.30 -2.40
CA SER A 31 -4.47 -1.10 -1.19
C SER A 31 -3.04 -0.94 -0.71
N VAL A 32 -2.88 -0.61 0.56
CA VAL A 32 -1.57 -0.48 1.18
C VAL A 32 -1.46 -1.60 2.21
N ILE A 33 -0.51 -2.49 2.00
CA ILE A 33 -0.26 -3.61 2.89
C ILE A 33 1.07 -3.38 3.58
N SER A 34 1.03 -3.37 4.89
CA SER A 34 2.22 -3.19 5.72
C SER A 34 2.50 -4.49 6.45
N SER A 35 3.73 -4.95 6.36
CA SER A 35 4.15 -6.15 7.08
C SER A 35 5.48 -5.89 7.76
N GLU A 36 5.65 -6.49 8.92
CA GLU A 36 6.81 -6.26 9.77
C GLU A 36 7.65 -7.52 9.82
N GLY A 37 8.75 -7.51 9.10
CA GLY A 37 9.80 -8.52 9.15
C GLY A 37 9.35 -9.95 9.39
N LEU A 38 9.94 -10.57 10.39
CA LEU A 38 9.61 -11.94 10.76
C LEU A 38 8.17 -12.08 11.25
N GLU A 39 7.59 -11.01 11.75
CA GLU A 39 6.22 -11.04 12.22
C GLU A 39 5.20 -11.12 11.10
N ALA A 40 5.59 -10.78 9.90
CA ALA A 40 4.76 -11.01 8.73
C ALA A 40 4.47 -12.50 8.58
N MET A 41 5.39 -13.35 9.01
CA MET A 41 5.21 -14.79 8.96
C MET A 41 4.22 -15.29 10.01
N THR A 42 3.96 -14.48 11.03
CA THR A 42 3.00 -14.82 12.09
C THR A 42 1.65 -14.16 11.87
N GLY A 43 1.46 -13.51 10.73
CA GLY A 43 0.19 -12.91 10.37
C GLY A 43 -0.02 -11.49 10.86
N LYS A 44 1.01 -10.82 11.32
CA LYS A 44 0.89 -9.43 11.74
C LYS A 44 1.05 -8.49 10.56
N THR A 45 0.09 -8.54 9.66
CA THR A 45 0.03 -7.62 8.54
C THR A 45 -1.16 -6.69 8.72
N THR A 46 -0.99 -5.46 8.32
CA THR A 46 -2.04 -4.46 8.35
C THR A 46 -2.30 -3.98 6.93
N SER A 47 -3.55 -3.82 6.58
CA SER A 47 -3.90 -3.31 5.27
C SER A 47 -4.93 -2.21 5.38
N ILE A 48 -4.81 -1.22 4.49
CA ILE A 48 -5.81 -0.17 4.34
C ILE A 48 -6.17 -0.07 2.87
N HIS A 49 -7.37 0.43 2.61
CA HIS A 49 -7.86 0.60 1.26
C HIS A 49 -8.24 2.05 1.06
N ILE A 50 -7.69 2.67 0.01
CA ILE A 50 -7.91 4.07 -0.29
C ILE A 50 -8.72 4.16 -1.57
N PRO A 51 -9.98 4.60 -1.51
CA PRO A 51 -10.78 4.78 -2.71
C PRO A 51 -10.13 5.78 -3.66
N LYS A 52 -10.37 5.59 -4.94
CA LYS A 52 -9.79 6.45 -5.97
C LYS A 52 -10.03 7.94 -5.69
N ASP A 53 -11.23 8.28 -5.25
CA ASP A 53 -11.60 9.66 -5.02
C ASP A 53 -10.87 10.28 -3.82
N CYS A 54 -10.30 9.45 -2.95
CA CYS A 54 -9.61 9.91 -1.75
C CYS A 54 -8.09 9.95 -1.91
N ILE A 55 -7.56 9.44 -3.02
CA ILE A 55 -6.11 9.36 -3.19
C ILE A 55 -5.44 10.72 -3.05
N GLN A 56 -6.00 11.74 -3.69
CA GLN A 56 -5.42 13.08 -3.64
C GLN A 56 -5.45 13.64 -2.22
N HIS A 57 -6.49 13.34 -1.46
CA HIS A 57 -6.58 13.79 -0.07
C HIS A 57 -5.48 13.16 0.79
N PHE A 58 -5.16 11.90 0.54
CA PHE A 58 -4.06 11.24 1.23
C PHE A 58 -2.72 11.85 0.88
N ILE A 59 -2.52 12.15 -0.41
CA ILE A 59 -1.30 12.81 -0.86
C ILE A 59 -1.14 14.16 -0.17
N ASP A 60 -2.21 14.95 -0.14
CA ASP A 60 -2.19 16.27 0.48
C ASP A 60 -1.88 16.19 1.97
N ALA A 61 -2.49 15.23 2.65
CA ALA A 61 -2.26 15.04 4.07
C ALA A 61 -0.81 14.67 4.37
N LEU A 62 -0.27 13.74 3.59
CA LEU A 62 1.13 13.31 3.76
C LEU A 62 2.10 14.43 3.47
N GLU A 63 1.80 15.27 2.48
CA GLU A 63 2.63 16.42 2.16
C GLU A 63 2.71 17.41 3.33
N GLN A 64 1.61 17.59 4.04
CA GLN A 64 1.58 18.48 5.20
C GLN A 64 2.35 17.93 6.40
N LEU A 65 2.46 16.62 6.48
CA LEU A 65 3.18 15.98 7.58
C LEU A 65 4.66 15.81 7.33
N LYS A 66 5.05 16.01 6.09
CA LYS A 66 6.40 15.77 5.63
C LYS A 66 7.42 16.77 6.18
#